data_83da02bbd44dc81270a79e2aab249d3f
#
_entry.id   83da02bbd44dc81270a79e2aab249d3f
#
_cell.length_a   1.000
_cell.length_b   1.000
_cell.length_c   1.000
_cell.angle_alpha   90.00
_cell.angle_beta   90.00
_cell.angle_gamma   90.00
#
_symmetry.space_group_name_H-M   'P 1'
#
loop_
_entity.id
_entity.type
_entity.pdbx_description
1 polymer ?
#
loop_
_entity_poly.entity_id
_entity_poly.type
_entity_poly.pdbx_seq_one_letter_code
_entity_poly.pdbx_strand_id
1 'polypeptide(L)'
;MQENLLGLVEQAGVVGAGGAGFPTHVKLKAQADTVIINGAECEPLLRVDQQLMALQAGDLLDALDLLVEQVGASQGVVALKEHYHAAVEALERELSRHPGLRVHRMGAFYPAGDEQVIVYEVTGRVVPEGGIPLNVGVVVSNVETVSYTHLTLPTT
;
A
#
# COMPACT_ATOMS: atom_id res chain seq x y z
N MET A 1 -10.61 17.05 6.74
CA MET A 1 -9.32 16.47 6.36
C MET A 1 -9.43 15.42 5.25
N GLN A 2 -10.45 14.57 5.28
CA GLN A 2 -10.65 13.53 4.25
C GLN A 2 -10.90 14.12 2.85
N GLU A 3 -11.76 15.12 2.74
CA GLU A 3 -12.04 15.79 1.45
C GLU A 3 -10.78 16.44 0.87
N ASN A 4 -9.93 16.98 1.75
CA ASN A 4 -8.70 17.63 1.33
C ASN A 4 -7.69 16.62 0.75
N LEU A 5 -7.58 15.44 1.35
CA LEU A 5 -6.69 14.39 0.83
C LEU A 5 -7.10 13.96 -0.58
N LEU A 6 -8.39 13.68 -0.79
CA LEU A 6 -8.90 13.30 -2.11
C LEU A 6 -8.62 14.38 -3.16
N GLY A 7 -8.89 15.64 -2.83
CA GLY A 7 -8.65 16.75 -3.73
C GLY A 7 -7.17 16.92 -4.09
N LEU A 8 -6.28 16.78 -3.12
CA LEU A 8 -4.84 16.89 -3.34
C LEU A 8 -4.32 15.75 -4.22
N VAL A 9 -4.76 14.53 -3.98
CA VAL A 9 -4.34 13.36 -4.78
C VAL A 9 -4.86 13.50 -6.21
N GLU A 10 -6.09 13.94 -6.40
CA GLU A 10 -6.67 14.18 -7.73
C GLU A 10 -5.93 15.27 -8.48
N GLN A 11 -5.66 16.42 -7.83
CA GLN A 11 -4.93 17.54 -8.43
C GLN A 11 -3.49 17.17 -8.79
N ALA A 12 -2.86 16.34 -7.98
CA ALA A 12 -1.50 15.88 -8.23
C ALA A 12 -1.41 14.86 -9.37
N GLY A 13 -2.55 14.32 -9.82
CA GLY A 13 -2.56 13.33 -10.90
C GLY A 13 -1.92 12.01 -10.53
N VAL A 14 -1.96 11.62 -9.25
CA VAL A 14 -1.33 10.39 -8.80
C VAL A 14 -2.06 9.17 -9.35
N VAL A 15 -1.30 8.32 -10.02
CA VAL A 15 -1.81 7.06 -10.61
C VAL A 15 -0.96 5.89 -10.12
N GLY A 16 -1.45 4.68 -10.30
CA GLY A 16 -0.71 3.49 -9.91
C GLY A 16 0.62 3.39 -10.65
N ALA A 17 1.73 3.39 -9.92
CA ALA A 17 3.07 3.46 -10.49
C ALA A 17 3.49 2.19 -11.24
N GLY A 18 2.99 1.04 -10.85
CA GLY A 18 3.35 -0.25 -11.46
C GLY A 18 2.23 -0.93 -12.21
N GLY A 19 1.15 -0.22 -12.53
CA GLY A 19 -0.03 -0.83 -13.12
C GLY A 19 -0.56 -0.10 -14.36
N ALA A 20 -1.83 -0.29 -14.65
CA ALA A 20 -2.50 0.29 -15.80
C ALA A 20 -2.83 1.79 -15.67
N GLY A 21 -2.19 2.50 -14.76
CA GLY A 21 -2.42 3.93 -14.55
C GLY A 21 -3.77 4.25 -13.89
N PHE A 22 -4.30 3.33 -13.10
CA PHE A 22 -5.58 3.54 -12.42
C PHE A 22 -5.47 4.69 -11.43
N PRO A 23 -6.33 5.73 -11.52
CA PRO A 23 -6.19 6.91 -10.66
C PRO A 23 -6.38 6.57 -9.18
N THR A 24 -5.41 6.98 -8.37
CA THR A 24 -5.42 6.72 -6.93
C THR A 24 -6.63 7.33 -6.23
N HIS A 25 -7.08 8.52 -6.63
CA HIS A 25 -8.25 9.16 -6.01
C HIS A 25 -9.53 8.35 -6.18
N VAL A 26 -9.64 7.56 -7.25
CA VAL A 26 -10.81 6.68 -7.45
C VAL A 26 -10.80 5.54 -6.43
N LYS A 27 -9.63 4.98 -6.12
CA LYS A 27 -9.49 3.96 -5.07
C LYS A 27 -9.86 4.51 -3.70
N LEU A 28 -9.49 5.76 -3.43
CA LEU A 28 -9.72 6.39 -2.12
C LEU A 28 -11.18 6.79 -1.89
N LYS A 29 -12.00 6.87 -2.93
CA LYS A 29 -13.43 7.13 -2.80
C LYS A 29 -14.23 5.91 -2.37
N ALA A 30 -13.67 4.72 -2.54
CA ALA A 30 -14.33 3.47 -2.19
C ALA A 30 -14.24 3.23 -0.68
N GLN A 31 -15.20 2.46 -0.15
CA GLN A 31 -15.13 1.97 1.22
C GLN A 31 -14.49 0.59 1.23
N ALA A 32 -13.52 0.41 2.12
CA ALA A 32 -12.82 -0.86 2.28
C ALA A 32 -12.53 -1.08 3.76
N ASP A 33 -12.37 -2.34 4.15
CA ASP A 33 -12.00 -2.67 5.54
C ASP A 33 -10.50 -2.85 5.72
N THR A 34 -9.75 -3.02 4.62
CA THR A 34 -8.32 -3.26 4.63
C THR A 34 -7.64 -2.48 3.52
N VAL A 35 -6.55 -1.80 3.87
CA VAL A 35 -5.66 -1.17 2.89
C VAL A 35 -4.33 -1.91 2.90
N ILE A 36 -3.85 -2.31 1.73
CA ILE A 36 -2.58 -3.02 1.59
C ILE A 36 -1.64 -2.18 0.72
N ILE A 37 -0.44 -1.94 1.23
CA ILE A 37 0.65 -1.43 0.41
C ILE A 37 1.41 -2.63 -0.16
N ASN A 38 1.49 -2.71 -1.47
CA ASN A 38 2.22 -3.76 -2.17
C ASN A 38 3.70 -3.37 -2.27
N GLY A 39 4.52 -3.98 -1.42
CA GLY A 39 5.97 -3.83 -1.44
C GLY A 39 6.68 -5.05 -2.04
N ALA A 40 5.95 -5.99 -2.65
CA ALA A 40 6.52 -7.18 -3.25
C ALA A 40 6.75 -6.96 -4.75
N GLU A 41 7.97 -6.61 -5.13
CA GLU A 41 8.35 -6.36 -6.50
C GLU A 41 8.39 -7.65 -7.32
N CYS A 42 7.75 -7.66 -8.50
CA CYS A 42 7.78 -8.81 -9.41
C CYS A 42 9.04 -8.86 -10.28
N GLU A 43 9.66 -7.72 -10.52
CA GLU A 43 10.84 -7.60 -11.37
C GLU A 43 12.11 -7.93 -10.57
N PRO A 44 12.83 -9.03 -10.90
CA PRO A 44 13.94 -9.51 -10.06
C PRO A 44 15.11 -8.54 -9.90
N LEU A 45 15.33 -7.65 -10.86
CA LEU A 45 16.46 -6.73 -10.85
C LEU A 45 16.11 -5.33 -10.34
N LEU A 46 14.83 -5.04 -10.11
CA LEU A 46 14.41 -3.76 -9.57
C LEU A 46 14.44 -3.80 -8.04
N ARG A 47 14.93 -2.73 -7.43
CA ARG A 47 15.04 -2.61 -5.97
C ARG A 47 14.45 -1.31 -5.44
N VAL A 48 13.70 -0.60 -6.28
CA VAL A 48 13.16 0.71 -5.93
C VAL A 48 12.24 0.61 -4.71
N ASP A 49 11.32 -0.33 -4.71
CA ASP A 49 10.36 -0.50 -3.62
C ASP A 49 11.05 -0.88 -2.31
N GLN A 50 12.06 -1.77 -2.38
CA GLN A 50 12.86 -2.14 -1.21
C GLN A 50 13.57 -0.92 -0.62
N GLN A 51 14.17 -0.10 -1.48
CA GLN A 51 14.89 1.10 -1.05
C GLN A 51 13.96 2.13 -0.44
N LEU A 52 12.79 2.36 -1.05
CA LEU A 52 11.79 3.28 -0.51
C LEU A 52 11.32 2.84 0.88
N MET A 53 11.02 1.56 1.05
CA MET A 53 10.57 1.04 2.34
C MET A 53 11.66 1.13 3.41
N ALA A 54 12.92 0.89 3.05
CA ALA A 54 14.03 0.96 4.00
C ALA A 54 14.37 2.41 4.40
N LEU A 55 14.32 3.34 3.45
CA LEU A 55 14.74 4.74 3.67
C LEU A 55 13.61 5.62 4.19
N GLN A 56 12.37 5.32 3.83
CA GLN A 56 11.20 6.15 4.13
C GLN A 56 10.11 5.39 4.89
N ALA A 57 10.52 4.44 5.74
CA ALA A 57 9.57 3.59 6.47
C ALA A 57 8.57 4.41 7.31
N GLY A 58 9.02 5.40 8.06
CA GLY A 58 8.16 6.25 8.88
C GLY A 58 7.15 7.02 8.06
N ASP A 59 7.60 7.67 6.99
CA ASP A 59 6.74 8.44 6.09
C ASP A 59 5.72 7.54 5.39
N LEU A 60 6.14 6.35 5.00
CA LEU A 60 5.26 5.38 4.36
C LEU A 60 4.14 4.93 5.30
N LEU A 61 4.47 4.65 6.56
CA LEU A 61 3.47 4.26 7.55
C LEU A 61 2.53 5.43 7.91
N ASP A 62 3.04 6.65 7.97
CA ASP A 62 2.20 7.84 8.15
C ASP A 62 1.19 7.98 7.01
N ALA A 63 1.64 7.79 5.78
CA ALA A 63 0.76 7.83 4.61
C ALA A 63 -0.28 6.70 4.64
N LEU A 64 0.12 5.51 5.05
CA LEU A 64 -0.82 4.39 5.18
C LEU A 64 -1.89 4.67 6.24
N ASP A 65 -1.54 5.27 7.36
CA ASP A 65 -2.52 5.69 8.38
C ASP A 65 -3.57 6.64 7.79
N LEU A 66 -3.14 7.59 6.97
CA LEU A 66 -4.04 8.52 6.30
C LEU A 66 -4.97 7.80 5.31
N LEU A 67 -4.45 6.85 4.56
CA LEU A 67 -5.25 6.06 3.62
C LEU A 67 -6.28 5.19 4.34
N VAL A 68 -5.90 4.58 5.44
CA VAL A 68 -6.79 3.78 6.30
C VAL A 68 -7.95 4.64 6.80
N GLU A 69 -7.63 5.84 7.30
CA GLU A 69 -8.64 6.79 7.77
C GLU A 69 -9.57 7.23 6.62
N GLN A 70 -9.00 7.52 5.46
CA GLN A 70 -9.75 8.05 4.31
C GLN A 70 -10.80 7.04 3.80
N VAL A 71 -10.45 5.76 3.73
CA VAL A 71 -11.39 4.73 3.26
C VAL A 71 -12.23 4.11 4.37
N GLY A 72 -12.02 4.52 5.61
CA GLY A 72 -12.73 3.96 6.76
C GLY A 72 -12.34 2.52 7.09
N ALA A 73 -11.10 2.12 6.76
CA ALA A 73 -10.63 0.77 6.99
C ALA A 73 -10.34 0.51 8.47
N SER A 74 -10.38 -0.75 8.87
CA SER A 74 -10.03 -1.16 10.22
C SER A 74 -8.56 -1.51 10.37
N GLN A 75 -7.84 -1.77 9.28
CA GLN A 75 -6.42 -2.11 9.29
C GLN A 75 -5.70 -1.67 8.02
N GLY A 76 -4.40 -1.43 8.18
CA GLY A 76 -3.48 -1.22 7.08
C GLY A 76 -2.33 -2.21 7.17
N VAL A 77 -1.88 -2.70 6.03
CA VAL A 77 -0.85 -3.74 5.94
C VAL A 77 0.18 -3.36 4.90
N VAL A 78 1.46 -3.48 5.24
CA VAL A 78 2.54 -3.43 4.24
C VAL A 78 2.93 -4.87 3.96
N ALA A 79 2.69 -5.35 2.74
CA ALA A 79 3.04 -6.69 2.30
C ALA A 79 4.35 -6.62 1.51
N LEU A 80 5.37 -7.34 1.96
CA LEU A 80 6.68 -7.38 1.30
C LEU A 80 7.31 -8.75 1.47
N LYS A 81 8.30 -9.04 0.64
CA LYS A 81 9.03 -10.30 0.72
C LYS A 81 9.89 -10.35 1.98
N GLU A 82 9.88 -11.48 2.68
CA GLU A 82 10.60 -11.62 3.95
C GLU A 82 12.11 -11.44 3.83
N HIS A 83 12.69 -11.70 2.66
CA HIS A 83 14.13 -11.54 2.45
C HIS A 83 14.56 -10.07 2.22
N TYR A 84 13.63 -9.13 2.16
CA TYR A 84 13.95 -7.69 2.15
C TYR A 84 14.28 -7.22 3.57
N HIS A 85 15.39 -7.74 4.13
CA HIS A 85 15.72 -7.56 5.55
C HIS A 85 15.77 -6.11 6.02
N ALA A 86 16.41 -5.24 5.25
CA ALA A 86 16.52 -3.82 5.61
C ALA A 86 15.14 -3.14 5.66
N ALA A 87 14.28 -3.44 4.69
CA ALA A 87 12.93 -2.88 4.63
C ALA A 87 12.06 -3.41 5.77
N VAL A 88 12.09 -4.72 6.02
CA VAL A 88 11.33 -5.35 7.11
C VAL A 88 11.74 -4.75 8.44
N GLU A 89 13.03 -4.66 8.70
CA GLU A 89 13.57 -4.12 9.95
C GLU A 89 13.17 -2.65 10.15
N ALA A 90 13.29 -1.83 9.10
CA ALA A 90 12.93 -0.42 9.17
C ALA A 90 11.43 -0.22 9.46
N LEU A 91 10.58 -0.97 8.78
CA LEU A 91 9.14 -0.90 8.99
C LEU A 91 8.74 -1.38 10.38
N GLU A 92 9.28 -2.51 10.83
CA GLU A 92 8.95 -3.05 12.16
C GLU A 92 9.40 -2.13 13.29
N ARG A 93 10.50 -1.42 13.10
CA ARG A 93 10.99 -0.43 14.07
C ARG A 93 10.00 0.71 14.27
N GLU A 94 9.31 1.13 13.22
CA GLU A 94 8.35 2.24 13.24
C GLU A 94 6.92 1.82 13.63
N LEU A 95 6.61 0.52 13.62
CA LEU A 95 5.24 0.03 13.89
C LEU A 95 4.71 0.39 15.28
N SER A 96 5.58 0.61 16.28
CA SER A 96 5.15 0.98 17.61
C SER A 96 4.35 2.29 17.65
N ARG A 97 4.55 3.16 16.67
CA ARG A 97 3.84 4.44 16.53
C ARG A 97 2.53 4.32 15.74
N HIS A 98 2.25 3.15 15.19
CA HIS A 98 1.14 2.93 14.26
C HIS A 98 0.35 1.68 14.64
N PRO A 99 -0.45 1.72 15.74
CA PRO A 99 -1.09 0.51 16.27
C PRO A 99 -2.12 -0.13 15.34
N GLY A 100 -2.66 0.62 14.38
CA GLY A 100 -3.59 0.08 13.38
C GLY A 100 -2.93 -0.55 12.16
N LEU A 101 -1.61 -0.59 12.12
CA LEU A 101 -0.84 -1.08 10.97
C LEU A 101 -0.07 -2.34 11.33
N ARG A 102 0.21 -3.16 10.32
CA ARG A 102 1.08 -4.33 10.47
C ARG A 102 1.89 -4.59 9.21
N VAL A 103 2.92 -5.39 9.36
CA VAL A 103 3.75 -5.88 8.25
C VAL A 103 3.39 -7.34 8.01
N HIS A 104 3.14 -7.69 6.75
CA HIS A 104 2.93 -9.07 6.33
C HIS A 104 4.14 -9.52 5.51
N ARG A 105 4.87 -10.51 6.01
CA ARG A 105 6.05 -11.07 5.33
C ARG A 105 5.62 -12.18 4.40
N MET A 106 6.00 -12.06 3.15
CA MET A 106 5.65 -13.02 2.10
C MET A 106 6.86 -13.87 1.77
N GLY A 107 6.63 -15.13 1.45
CA GLY A 107 7.67 -16.02 0.96
C GLY A 107 8.18 -15.60 -0.42
N ALA A 108 9.34 -16.14 -0.81
CA ALA A 108 9.93 -15.85 -2.12
C ALA A 108 9.31 -16.75 -3.19
N PHE A 109 8.10 -16.42 -3.62
CA PHE A 109 7.42 -17.11 -4.71
C PHE A 109 6.96 -16.11 -5.77
N TYR A 110 6.75 -16.58 -6.96
CA TYR A 110 6.27 -15.79 -8.09
C TYR A 110 4.84 -16.21 -8.45
N PRO A 111 3.88 -15.30 -8.67
CA PRO A 111 4.02 -13.83 -8.74
C PRO A 111 3.60 -13.13 -7.44
N ALA A 112 4.50 -13.03 -6.47
CA ALA A 112 4.21 -12.45 -5.16
C ALA A 112 3.67 -11.01 -5.20
N GLY A 113 4.02 -10.25 -6.25
CA GLY A 113 3.54 -8.88 -6.45
C GLY A 113 2.17 -8.76 -7.12
N ASP A 114 1.53 -9.86 -7.49
CA ASP A 114 0.20 -9.85 -8.07
C ASP A 114 -0.85 -9.44 -7.03
N GLU A 115 -1.72 -8.51 -7.39
CA GLU A 115 -2.73 -7.98 -6.45
C GLU A 115 -3.64 -9.07 -5.88
N GLN A 116 -4.07 -10.01 -6.70
CA GLN A 116 -4.98 -11.07 -6.25
C GLN A 116 -4.29 -12.01 -5.28
N VAL A 117 -3.01 -12.32 -5.54
CA VAL A 117 -2.20 -13.15 -4.64
C VAL A 117 -2.00 -12.44 -3.30
N ILE A 118 -1.68 -11.16 -3.33
CA ILE A 118 -1.47 -10.36 -2.11
C ILE A 118 -2.76 -10.29 -1.27
N VAL A 119 -3.90 -10.05 -1.90
CA VAL A 119 -5.19 -10.03 -1.19
C VAL A 119 -5.45 -11.36 -0.49
N TYR A 120 -5.23 -12.46 -1.18
CA TYR A 120 -5.41 -13.80 -0.60
C TYR A 120 -4.44 -14.05 0.55
N GLU A 121 -3.14 -13.74 0.37
CA GLU A 121 -2.12 -13.93 1.39
C GLU A 121 -2.42 -13.14 2.67
N VAL A 122 -2.86 -11.90 2.53
CA VAL A 122 -3.08 -11.00 3.66
C VAL A 122 -4.42 -11.25 4.34
N THR A 123 -5.49 -11.49 3.57
CA THR A 123 -6.86 -11.52 4.09
C THR A 123 -7.54 -12.88 4.01
N GLY A 124 -7.01 -13.81 3.23
CA GLY A 124 -7.68 -15.09 2.95
C GLY A 124 -8.85 -14.96 1.96
N ARG A 125 -9.11 -13.77 1.44
CA ARG A 125 -10.21 -13.52 0.51
C ARG A 125 -9.78 -13.73 -0.92
N VAL A 126 -10.67 -14.27 -1.74
CA VAL A 126 -10.43 -14.53 -3.17
C VAL A 126 -11.13 -13.49 -4.00
N VAL A 127 -10.35 -12.74 -4.80
CA VAL A 127 -10.91 -11.78 -5.77
C VAL A 127 -11.58 -12.60 -6.89
N PRO A 128 -12.87 -12.33 -7.21
CA PRO A 128 -13.55 -13.08 -8.26
C PRO A 128 -12.91 -12.87 -9.62
N GLU A 129 -13.06 -13.85 -10.51
CA GLU A 129 -12.57 -13.76 -11.89
C GLU A 129 -13.12 -12.50 -12.56
N GLY A 130 -12.22 -11.71 -13.18
CA GLY A 130 -12.58 -10.42 -13.79
C GLY A 130 -12.86 -9.32 -12.78
N GLY A 131 -12.75 -9.60 -11.47
CA GLY A 131 -12.97 -8.61 -10.42
C GLY A 131 -11.71 -7.86 -10.00
N ILE A 132 -11.88 -6.98 -9.03
CA ILE A 132 -10.81 -6.16 -8.46
C ILE A 132 -10.81 -6.33 -6.93
N PRO A 133 -9.71 -5.97 -6.22
CA PRO A 133 -9.64 -6.09 -4.76
C PRO A 133 -10.80 -5.41 -4.02
N LEU A 134 -11.34 -4.30 -4.52
CA LEU A 134 -12.49 -3.62 -3.92
C LEU A 134 -13.73 -4.50 -3.83
N ASN A 135 -13.87 -5.50 -4.69
CA ASN A 135 -15.00 -6.43 -4.64
C ASN A 135 -15.01 -7.26 -3.35
N VAL A 136 -13.88 -7.39 -2.68
CA VAL A 136 -13.75 -8.10 -1.40
C VAL A 136 -13.34 -7.16 -0.25
N GLY A 137 -13.57 -5.85 -0.41
CA GLY A 137 -13.35 -4.87 0.65
C GLY A 137 -11.89 -4.50 0.88
N VAL A 138 -11.04 -4.62 -0.14
CA VAL A 138 -9.59 -4.36 -0.03
C VAL A 138 -9.16 -3.31 -1.04
N VAL A 139 -8.32 -2.38 -0.60
CA VAL A 139 -7.61 -1.45 -1.48
C VAL A 139 -6.13 -1.85 -1.49
N VAL A 140 -5.57 -2.03 -2.67
CA VAL A 140 -4.15 -2.34 -2.85
C VAL A 140 -3.49 -1.17 -3.59
N SER A 141 -2.38 -0.67 -3.06
CA SER A 141 -1.59 0.38 -3.69
C SER A 141 -0.11 0.02 -3.65
N ASN A 142 0.60 0.42 -4.70
CA ASN A 142 2.04 0.22 -4.79
C ASN A 142 2.78 1.19 -3.85
N VAL A 143 3.95 0.78 -3.35
CA VAL A 143 4.80 1.59 -2.48
C VAL A 143 5.12 2.95 -3.10
N GLU A 144 5.48 2.99 -4.38
CA GLU A 144 5.81 4.25 -5.06
C GLU A 144 4.60 5.18 -5.12
N THR A 145 3.42 4.65 -5.41
CA THR A 145 2.18 5.44 -5.43
C THR A 145 1.91 6.08 -4.07
N VAL A 146 2.10 5.33 -2.99
CA VAL A 146 1.89 5.83 -1.63
C VAL A 146 2.95 6.89 -1.29
N SER A 147 4.19 6.69 -1.70
CA SER A 147 5.26 7.66 -1.51
C SER A 147 4.94 8.99 -2.21
N TYR A 148 4.46 8.94 -3.45
CA TYR A 148 4.04 10.16 -4.16
C TYR A 148 2.85 10.85 -3.46
N THR A 149 1.91 10.09 -2.95
CA THR A 149 0.77 10.62 -2.18
C THR A 149 1.26 11.38 -0.95
N HIS A 150 2.23 10.82 -0.21
CA HIS A 150 2.83 11.49 0.94
C HIS A 150 3.48 12.82 0.56
N LEU A 151 4.22 12.86 -0.55
CA LEU A 151 4.90 14.07 -1.02
C LEU A 151 3.92 15.19 -1.41
N THR A 152 2.67 14.88 -1.73
CA THR A 152 1.65 15.87 -2.10
C THR A 152 0.85 16.39 -0.91
N LEU A 153 1.04 15.82 0.28
CA LEU A 153 0.32 16.25 1.47
C LEU A 153 0.95 17.52 2.06
N PRO A 154 0.12 18.40 2.71
CA PRO A 154 0.67 19.57 3.38
C PRO A 154 1.62 19.18 4.50
N THR A 155 2.77 19.84 4.56
CA THR A 155 3.74 19.67 5.63
C THR A 155 3.38 20.59 6.79
N THR A 156 2.63 20.08 7.73
CA THR A 156 2.31 20.87 8.93
C THR A 156 2.82 20.22 10.19
#